data_eac717d7da7dd7c3eb041d1057da712e
#
_entry.id   eac717d7da7dd7c3eb041d1057da712e
#
_cell.length_a   1.000
_cell.length_b   1.000
_cell.length_c   1.000
_cell.angle_alpha   90.00
_cell.angle_beta   90.00
_cell.angle_gamma   90.00
#
_symmetry.space_group_name_H-M   'P 1'
#
loop_
_entity.id
_entity.type
_entity.pdbx_description
1 polymer ?
#
loop_
_entity_poly.entity_id
_entity_poly.type
_entity_poly.pdbx_seq_one_letter_code
_entity_poly.pdbx_strand_id
1 'polypeptide(L)' 'MSPSLPVVSGRAVVRALGRVGFAEVSQRGSHLKLRDPAGKTVIVPLHRELA' A
#
# COMPACT_ATOMS: atom_id res chain seq x y z
N MET A 1 11.85 -12.62 -24.15
CA MET A 1 12.15 -11.69 -23.10
C MET A 1 11.05 -11.73 -22.05
N SER A 2 11.39 -12.03 -20.85
CA SER A 2 10.38 -12.02 -19.85
C SER A 2 10.18 -10.58 -19.43
N PRO A 3 8.94 -10.17 -19.34
CA PRO A 3 8.68 -8.85 -18.83
C PRO A 3 9.17 -8.82 -17.39
N SER A 4 10.03 -7.91 -17.10
CA SER A 4 10.36 -7.72 -15.73
C SER A 4 9.11 -7.19 -15.06
N LEU A 5 8.67 -7.88 -14.05
CA LEU A 5 7.56 -7.39 -13.27
C LEU A 5 8.05 -6.12 -12.59
N PRO A 6 7.27 -5.07 -12.68
CA PRO A 6 7.66 -3.84 -12.02
C PRO A 6 7.75 -4.09 -10.52
N VAL A 7 8.79 -3.56 -9.94
CA VAL A 7 8.88 -3.58 -8.49
C VAL A 7 7.86 -2.58 -7.98
N VAL A 8 6.86 -3.07 -7.30
CA VAL A 8 5.81 -2.21 -6.79
C VAL A 8 6.23 -1.73 -5.41
N SER A 9 6.40 -0.44 -5.26
CA SER A 9 6.74 0.12 -3.97
C SER A 9 5.49 0.18 -3.10
N GLY A 10 5.70 0.19 -1.78
CA GLY A 10 4.58 0.33 -0.88
C GLY A 10 3.83 1.63 -1.10
N ARG A 11 4.55 2.69 -1.48
CA ARG A 11 3.89 3.96 -1.72
C ARG A 11 2.99 3.92 -2.94
N ALA A 12 3.38 3.16 -3.95
CA ALA A 12 2.54 3.00 -5.12
C ALA A 12 1.25 2.24 -4.76
N VAL A 13 1.37 1.23 -3.89
CA VAL A 13 0.21 0.50 -3.43
C VAL A 13 -0.71 1.41 -2.63
N VAL A 14 -0.14 2.24 -1.75
CA VAL A 14 -0.93 3.18 -0.96
C VAL A 14 -1.69 4.14 -1.88
N ARG A 15 -1.01 4.63 -2.91
CA ARG A 15 -1.66 5.55 -3.84
C ARG A 15 -2.82 4.87 -4.57
N ALA A 16 -2.61 3.64 -4.99
CA ALA A 16 -3.67 2.90 -5.67
C ALA A 16 -4.84 2.65 -4.74
N LEU A 17 -4.56 2.29 -3.49
CA LEU A 17 -5.62 2.06 -2.52
C LEU A 17 -6.40 3.34 -2.23
N GLY A 18 -5.69 4.48 -2.21
CA GLY A 18 -6.36 5.76 -2.01
C GLY A 18 -7.37 6.04 -3.09
N ARG A 19 -7.10 5.59 -4.31
CA ARG A 19 -8.03 5.82 -5.42
C ARG A 19 -9.33 5.04 -5.27
N VAL A 20 -9.29 3.96 -4.52
CA VAL A 20 -10.51 3.16 -4.31
C VAL A 20 -11.11 3.41 -2.93
N GLY A 21 -10.68 4.47 -2.26
CA GLY A 21 -11.36 4.92 -1.06
C GLY A 21 -10.64 4.64 0.24
N PHE A 22 -9.47 4.04 0.21
CA PHE A 22 -8.74 3.78 1.44
C PHE A 22 -8.06 5.05 1.93
N ALA A 23 -8.10 5.27 3.23
CA ALA A 23 -7.44 6.39 3.86
C ALA A 23 -6.46 5.88 4.90
N GLU A 24 -5.38 6.63 5.08
CA GLU A 24 -4.36 6.27 6.07
C GLU A 24 -4.92 6.52 7.46
N VAL A 25 -4.79 5.52 8.31
CA VAL A 25 -5.30 5.58 9.67
C VAL A 25 -4.16 5.74 10.66
N SER A 26 -3.10 4.97 10.50
CA SER A 26 -1.98 5.02 11.41
C SER A 26 -0.76 4.41 10.74
N GLN A 27 0.40 4.65 11.33
CA GLN A 27 1.65 4.10 10.81
C GLN A 27 2.50 3.67 11.98
N ARG A 28 3.06 2.48 11.87
CA ARG A 28 4.01 1.97 12.83
C ARG A 28 5.26 1.58 12.10
N GLY A 29 6.34 2.33 12.32
CA GLY A 29 7.57 2.10 11.59
C GLY A 29 7.29 2.15 10.11
N SER A 30 7.56 1.07 9.40
CA SER A 30 7.35 1.02 7.97
C SER A 30 6.02 0.39 7.57
N HIS A 31 5.13 0.15 8.53
CA HIS A 31 3.83 -0.44 8.23
C HIS A 31 2.74 0.61 8.31
N LEU A 32 2.09 0.85 7.21
CA LEU A 32 1.02 1.83 7.14
C LEU A 32 -0.32 1.13 7.10
N LYS A 33 -1.22 1.54 7.98
CA LYS A 33 -2.56 0.98 8.05
C LYS A 33 -3.52 1.91 7.32
N LEU A 34 -4.31 1.33 6.43
CA LEU A 34 -5.34 2.06 5.71
C LEU A 34 -6.69 1.41 5.95
N ARG A 35 -7.73 2.21 5.84
CA ARG A 35 -9.08 1.72 6.04
C ARG A 35 -10.01 2.39 5.04
N ASP A 36 -10.94 1.62 4.50
CA ASP A 36 -11.93 2.19 3.58
C ASP A 36 -13.20 2.55 4.35
N PRO A 37 -14.15 3.24 3.70
CA PRO A 37 -15.38 3.65 4.39
C PRO A 37 -16.23 2.48 4.88
N ALA A 38 -16.04 1.31 4.32
CA ALA A 38 -16.77 0.13 4.78
C ALA A 38 -16.12 -0.53 5.98
N GLY A 39 -14.96 -0.03 6.42
CA GLY A 39 -14.28 -0.58 7.57
C GLY A 39 -13.25 -1.63 7.25
N LYS A 40 -13.00 -1.88 5.97
CA LYS A 40 -11.98 -2.84 5.58
C LYS A 40 -10.60 -2.26 5.85
N THR A 41 -9.73 -3.03 6.48
CA THR A 41 -8.40 -2.57 6.88
C THR A 41 -7.33 -3.32 6.13
N VAL A 42 -6.30 -2.59 5.69
CA VAL A 42 -5.17 -3.16 4.97
C VAL A 42 -3.89 -2.59 5.58
N ILE A 43 -2.89 -3.44 5.73
CA ILE A 43 -1.56 -3.03 6.20
C ILE A 43 -0.62 -3.10 5.02
N VAL A 44 0.05 -2.00 4.72
CA VAL A 44 0.99 -1.92 3.61
C VAL A 44 2.38 -1.67 4.15
N PRO A 45 3.34 -2.56 3.89
CA PRO A 45 4.72 -2.30 4.28
C PRO A 45 5.32 -1.26 3.36
N LEU A 46 5.90 -0.22 3.93
CA LEU A 46 6.49 0.87 3.17
C LEU A 46 7.98 0.62 2.96
N HIS A 47 8.30 -0.58 2.56
CA HIS A 47 9.68 -0.91 2.23
C HIS A 47 10.02 -0.32 0.89
N ARG A 48 11.31 -0.12 0.69
CA ARG A 48 11.79 0.40 -0.55
C ARG A 48 11.41 -0.49 -1.71
N GLU A 49 11.46 -1.79 -1.49
CA GLU A 49 11.10 -2.77 -2.50
C GLU A 49 10.27 -3.84 -1.88
N LEU A 50 9.24 -4.24 -2.60
CA LEU A 50 8.41 -5.37 -2.21
C LEU A 50 8.77 -6.50 -3.15
N ALA A 51 9.93 -7.05 -2.97
CA ALA A 51 10.37 -8.11 -3.82
C ALA A 51 9.70 -9.42 -3.47
#